data_0dfd71bf50cd8170ec85e33e048b5ef5
#
_entry.id   0dfd71bf50cd8170ec85e33e048b5ef5
#
_cell.length_a   1.000
_cell.length_b   1.000
_cell.length_c   1.000
_cell.angle_alpha   90.00
_cell.angle_beta   90.00
_cell.angle_gamma   90.00
#
_symmetry.space_group_name_H-M   'P 1'
#
loop_
_entity.id
_entity.type
_entity.pdbx_description
1 polymer ?
#
loop_
_entity_poly.entity_id
_entity_poly.type
_entity_poly.pdbx_seq_one_letter_code
_entity_poly.pdbx_strand_id
1 'polypeptide(L)'
;MANLEKVLETRPAVLLLRVNSPGGTVGATQEIYYLLKRIKNNGTKIVALMEDMAASGGFYVCMAADKIIANPGTITGSIGVIIRGFEYSKIIEWLQIKVNTIKSGEHKDIMSPTRPMTEWEESLLKRTVLDAYEQFCQTIIEERKVSPEHLK
;
A
#
# COMPACT_ATOMS: atom_id res chain seq x y z
N MET A 1 -10.55 -5.94 9.94
CA MET A 1 -11.24 -4.74 10.50
C MET A 1 -12.00 -5.09 11.78
N ALA A 2 -13.01 -5.97 11.79
CA ALA A 2 -13.83 -6.31 12.98
C ALA A 2 -13.02 -6.60 14.27
N ASN A 3 -11.89 -7.31 14.17
CA ASN A 3 -11.05 -7.57 15.35
C ASN A 3 -10.38 -6.30 15.92
N LEU A 4 -9.98 -5.35 15.06
CA LEU A 4 -9.38 -4.09 15.51
C LEU A 4 -10.45 -3.13 16.09
N GLU A 5 -11.66 -3.16 15.56
CA GLU A 5 -12.79 -2.41 16.14
C GLU A 5 -13.11 -2.91 17.55
N LYS A 6 -13.11 -4.23 17.77
CA LYS A 6 -13.25 -4.81 19.11
C LYS A 6 -12.13 -4.36 20.06
N VAL A 7 -10.89 -4.26 19.58
CA VAL A 7 -9.76 -3.71 20.38
C VAL A 7 -10.02 -2.26 20.75
N LEU A 8 -10.57 -1.46 19.83
CA LEU A 8 -10.92 -0.06 20.08
C LEU A 8 -11.99 0.09 21.19
N GLU A 9 -12.94 -0.84 21.24
CA GLU A 9 -13.99 -0.88 22.26
C GLU A 9 -13.46 -1.36 23.61
N THR A 10 -12.69 -2.46 23.62
CA THR A 10 -12.21 -3.11 24.87
C THR A 10 -11.03 -2.42 25.51
N ARG A 11 -10.29 -1.59 24.74
CA ARG A 11 -9.13 -0.80 25.20
C ARG A 11 -8.13 -1.60 26.05
N PRO A 12 -7.57 -2.69 25.55
CA PRO A 12 -6.58 -3.47 26.28
C PRO A 12 -5.33 -2.59 26.54
N ALA A 13 -4.58 -2.88 27.59
CA ALA A 13 -3.33 -2.18 27.87
C ALA A 13 -2.30 -2.33 26.74
N VAL A 14 -2.26 -3.51 26.10
CA VAL A 14 -1.33 -3.83 25.01
C VAL A 14 -2.03 -4.61 23.92
N LEU A 15 -1.77 -4.25 22.65
CA LEU A 15 -2.10 -5.00 21.46
C LEU A 15 -0.82 -5.60 20.86
N LEU A 16 -0.75 -6.92 20.75
CA LEU A 16 0.25 -7.59 19.94
C LEU A 16 -0.29 -7.75 18.52
N LEU A 17 0.28 -6.99 17.58
CA LEU A 17 -0.03 -7.03 16.16
C LEU A 17 0.94 -7.98 15.45
N ARG A 18 0.51 -9.18 15.10
CA ARG A 18 1.30 -10.11 14.30
C ARG A 18 1.07 -9.84 12.82
N VAL A 19 2.15 -9.65 12.07
CA VAL A 19 2.10 -9.30 10.64
C VAL A 19 2.88 -10.33 9.84
N ASN A 20 2.17 -11.01 8.92
CA ASN A 20 2.75 -11.87 7.90
C ASN A 20 2.08 -11.53 6.57
N SER A 21 2.65 -10.57 5.83
CA SER A 21 2.01 -10.00 4.64
C SER A 21 3.03 -9.42 3.66
N PRO A 22 2.88 -9.68 2.35
CA PRO A 22 3.66 -9.03 1.30
C PRO A 22 3.23 -7.57 1.01
N GLY A 23 2.14 -7.13 1.63
CA GLY A 23 1.49 -5.85 1.37
C GLY A 23 0.07 -5.99 0.84
N GLY A 24 -0.42 -4.95 0.22
CA GLY A 24 -1.79 -4.88 -0.31
C GLY A 24 -2.07 -3.55 -0.99
N THR A 25 -3.35 -3.24 -1.23
CA THR A 25 -3.75 -1.97 -1.81
C THR A 25 -3.49 -0.81 -0.86
N VAL A 26 -3.17 0.36 -1.41
CA VAL A 26 -2.87 1.58 -0.63
C VAL A 26 -4.02 1.91 0.32
N GLY A 27 -5.26 1.94 -0.19
CA GLY A 27 -6.44 2.29 0.61
C GLY A 27 -6.64 1.37 1.81
N ALA A 28 -6.67 0.04 1.60
CA ALA A 28 -6.83 -0.92 2.71
C ALA A 28 -5.68 -0.84 3.74
N THR A 29 -4.46 -0.59 3.27
CA THR A 29 -3.29 -0.41 4.14
C THR A 29 -3.45 0.82 5.02
N GLN A 30 -3.86 1.95 4.44
CA GLN A 30 -4.09 3.20 5.16
C GLN A 30 -5.26 3.09 6.16
N GLU A 31 -6.35 2.43 5.79
CA GLU A 31 -7.47 2.18 6.72
C GLU A 31 -7.02 1.44 7.97
N ILE A 32 -6.25 0.35 7.80
CA ILE A 32 -5.70 -0.41 8.93
C ILE A 32 -4.77 0.46 9.77
N TYR A 33 -3.86 1.21 9.13
CA TYR A 33 -2.93 2.10 9.81
C TYR A 33 -3.67 3.16 10.65
N TYR A 34 -4.64 3.84 10.07
CA TYR A 34 -5.39 4.88 10.81
C TYR A 34 -6.22 4.30 11.96
N LEU A 35 -6.76 3.08 11.79
CA LEU A 35 -7.45 2.41 12.89
C LEU A 35 -6.48 2.05 14.04
N LEU A 36 -5.28 1.56 13.72
CA LEU A 36 -4.23 1.32 14.71
C LEU A 36 -3.79 2.62 15.41
N LYS A 37 -3.67 3.72 14.69
CA LYS A 37 -3.41 5.04 15.29
C LYS A 37 -4.52 5.47 16.24
N ARG A 38 -5.78 5.22 15.92
CA ARG A 38 -6.91 5.49 16.83
C ARG A 38 -6.84 4.63 18.10
N ILE A 39 -6.51 3.33 17.96
CA ILE A 39 -6.30 2.42 19.09
C ILE A 39 -5.18 2.94 20.00
N LYS A 40 -4.05 3.32 19.41
CA LYS A 40 -2.90 3.88 20.13
C LYS A 40 -3.29 5.17 20.87
N ASN A 41 -3.99 6.09 20.22
CA ASN A 41 -4.42 7.35 20.81
C ASN A 41 -5.42 7.17 21.97
N ASN A 42 -6.14 6.03 22.00
CA ASN A 42 -7.01 5.66 23.12
C ASN A 42 -6.25 4.99 24.29
N GLY A 43 -4.91 4.97 24.26
CA GLY A 43 -4.07 4.52 25.36
C GLY A 43 -3.58 3.09 25.28
N THR A 44 -4.00 2.32 24.26
CA THR A 44 -3.48 0.95 24.02
C THR A 44 -2.08 1.02 23.42
N LYS A 45 -1.09 0.38 24.06
CA LYS A 45 0.24 0.21 23.47
C LYS A 45 0.22 -0.84 22.37
N ILE A 46 0.91 -0.58 21.26
CA ILE A 46 0.97 -1.49 20.12
C ILE A 46 2.38 -2.01 19.95
N VAL A 47 2.53 -3.33 19.96
CA VAL A 47 3.77 -4.02 19.61
C VAL A 47 3.51 -4.79 18.31
N ALA A 48 4.22 -4.44 17.24
CA ALA A 48 4.18 -5.19 15.99
C ALA A 48 5.26 -6.28 15.99
N LEU A 49 4.84 -7.51 15.72
CA LEU A 49 5.72 -8.64 15.46
C LEU A 49 5.66 -8.99 13.97
N MET A 50 6.75 -8.74 13.27
CA MET A 50 6.93 -9.16 11.88
C MET A 50 7.33 -10.63 11.87
N GLU A 51 6.53 -11.47 11.22
CA GLU A 51 6.78 -12.91 11.11
C GLU A 51 7.73 -13.20 9.94
N ASP A 52 7.36 -14.06 9.00
CA ASP A 52 8.21 -14.38 7.84
C ASP A 52 8.36 -13.18 6.91
N MET A 53 7.28 -12.42 6.76
CA MET A 53 7.23 -11.27 5.86
C MET A 53 6.36 -10.14 6.43
N ALA A 54 6.87 -8.91 6.35
CA ALA A 54 6.11 -7.69 6.57
C ALA A 54 6.62 -6.63 5.59
N ALA A 55 6.20 -6.73 4.33
CA ALA A 55 6.72 -5.92 3.23
C ALA A 55 5.65 -4.97 2.68
N SER A 56 6.07 -3.85 2.09
CA SER A 56 5.18 -2.86 1.46
C SER A 56 4.05 -2.44 2.44
N GLY A 57 2.78 -2.63 2.08
CA GLY A 57 1.64 -2.35 2.99
C GLY A 57 1.73 -3.07 4.34
N GLY A 58 2.33 -4.28 4.41
CA GLY A 58 2.60 -4.98 5.67
C GLY A 58 3.60 -4.24 6.55
N PHE A 59 4.64 -3.65 5.94
CA PHE A 59 5.58 -2.77 6.64
C PHE A 59 4.92 -1.48 7.08
N TYR A 60 4.11 -0.87 6.19
CA TYR A 60 3.40 0.38 6.46
C TYR A 60 2.51 0.29 7.72
N VAL A 61 1.72 -0.77 7.88
CA VAL A 61 0.84 -0.91 9.06
C VAL A 61 1.65 -1.07 10.37
N CYS A 62 2.85 -1.64 10.30
CA CYS A 62 3.75 -1.71 11.46
C CYS A 62 4.21 -0.34 11.94
N MET A 63 4.16 0.70 11.09
CA MET A 63 4.56 2.06 11.48
C MET A 63 3.68 2.64 12.60
N ALA A 64 2.43 2.21 12.72
CA ALA A 64 1.55 2.63 13.82
C ALA A 64 2.01 2.12 15.20
N ALA A 65 2.85 1.08 15.27
CA ALA A 65 3.25 0.45 16.52
C ALA A 65 4.24 1.31 17.33
N ASP A 66 4.17 1.20 18.67
CA ASP A 66 5.16 1.78 19.56
C ASP A 66 6.51 1.04 19.46
N LYS A 67 6.46 -0.29 19.27
CA LYS A 67 7.63 -1.14 19.10
C LYS A 67 7.42 -2.12 17.97
N ILE A 68 8.48 -2.31 17.17
CA ILE A 68 8.52 -3.32 16.10
C ILE A 68 9.58 -4.35 16.47
N ILE A 69 9.23 -5.61 16.32
CA ILE A 69 10.09 -6.76 16.52
C ILE A 69 10.07 -7.57 15.22
N ALA A 70 11.25 -7.95 14.75
CA ALA A 70 11.42 -8.81 13.57
C ALA A 70 12.48 -9.88 13.87
N ASN A 71 12.36 -11.04 13.25
CA ASN A 71 13.41 -12.04 13.27
C ASN A 71 14.52 -11.66 12.28
N PRO A 72 15.74 -12.14 12.44
CA PRO A 72 16.83 -11.86 11.50
C PRO A 72 16.52 -12.29 10.04
N GLY A 73 15.68 -13.31 9.85
CA GLY A 73 15.27 -13.80 8.55
C GLY A 73 13.99 -13.18 8.00
N THR A 74 13.36 -12.24 8.70
CA THR A 74 12.12 -11.61 8.24
C THR A 74 12.38 -10.77 6.98
N ILE A 75 11.57 -11.00 5.96
CA ILE A 75 11.56 -10.16 4.76
C ILE A 75 10.72 -8.92 5.04
N THR A 76 11.33 -7.73 4.95
CA THR A 76 10.64 -6.48 5.29
C THR A 76 11.07 -5.32 4.38
N GLY A 77 10.53 -4.13 4.63
CA GLY A 77 10.79 -2.97 3.76
C GLY A 77 9.89 -2.99 2.53
N SER A 78 10.48 -3.06 1.32
CA SER A 78 9.74 -2.92 0.05
C SER A 78 8.90 -1.63 0.04
N ILE A 79 9.57 -0.52 0.39
CA ILE A 79 8.94 0.80 0.47
C ILE A 79 8.73 1.30 -0.95
N GLY A 80 7.51 1.15 -1.46
CA GLY A 80 7.21 1.51 -2.84
C GLY A 80 5.74 1.28 -3.19
N VAL A 81 5.34 1.90 -4.30
CA VAL A 81 4.00 1.79 -4.88
C VAL A 81 4.12 1.45 -6.34
N ILE A 82 3.33 0.52 -6.81
CA ILE A 82 3.29 0.13 -8.22
C ILE A 82 1.86 0.11 -8.74
N ILE A 83 1.70 0.46 -10.00
CA ILE A 83 0.54 0.11 -10.82
C ILE A 83 1.07 -0.79 -11.93
N ARG A 84 0.46 -1.94 -12.12
CA ARG A 84 0.86 -2.90 -13.16
C ARG A 84 -0.32 -3.26 -14.02
N GLY A 85 -0.15 -3.18 -15.31
CA GLY A 85 -1.07 -3.67 -16.33
C GLY A 85 -0.32 -4.44 -17.40
N PHE A 86 -1.06 -5.16 -18.23
CA PHE A 86 -0.56 -5.77 -19.45
C PHE A 86 -1.16 -5.02 -20.64
N GLU A 87 -0.41 -4.94 -21.72
CA GLU A 87 -0.86 -4.37 -22.98
C GLU A 87 -0.60 -5.41 -24.08
N TYR A 88 -1.62 -5.83 -24.82
CA TYR A 88 -1.56 -6.83 -25.87
C TYR A 88 -2.21 -6.35 -27.19
N SER A 89 -2.23 -5.05 -27.41
CA SER A 89 -2.80 -4.49 -28.66
C SER A 89 -2.20 -5.12 -29.92
N LYS A 90 -0.88 -5.36 -29.92
CA LYS A 90 -0.19 -6.01 -31.04
C LYS A 90 -0.64 -7.44 -31.29
N ILE A 91 -0.96 -8.20 -30.22
CA ILE A 91 -1.49 -9.57 -30.36
C ILE A 91 -2.90 -9.52 -30.93
N ILE A 92 -3.72 -8.59 -30.44
CA ILE A 92 -5.10 -8.38 -30.92
C ILE A 92 -5.10 -7.99 -32.39
N GLU A 93 -4.21 -7.09 -32.79
CA GLU A 93 -4.02 -6.70 -34.19
C GLU A 93 -3.58 -7.88 -35.05
N TRP A 94 -2.61 -8.66 -34.61
CA TRP A 94 -2.13 -9.86 -35.31
C TRP A 94 -3.22 -10.91 -35.50
N LEU A 95 -4.10 -11.09 -34.51
CA LEU A 95 -5.25 -11.99 -34.58
C LEU A 95 -6.43 -11.40 -35.36
N GLN A 96 -6.31 -10.19 -35.88
CA GLN A 96 -7.38 -9.45 -36.60
C GLN A 96 -8.68 -9.31 -35.78
N ILE A 97 -8.56 -9.25 -34.46
CA ILE A 97 -9.70 -9.05 -33.56
C ILE A 97 -10.03 -7.56 -33.52
N LYS A 98 -11.31 -7.24 -33.72
CA LYS A 98 -11.81 -5.85 -33.57
C LYS A 98 -12.27 -5.62 -32.14
N VAL A 99 -11.69 -4.62 -31.49
CA VAL A 99 -12.13 -4.15 -30.18
C VAL A 99 -13.01 -2.91 -30.38
N ASN A 100 -14.25 -2.96 -29.94
CA ASN A 100 -15.17 -1.83 -29.97
C ASN A 100 -15.37 -1.31 -28.55
N THR A 101 -14.82 -0.13 -28.26
CA THR A 101 -14.97 0.52 -26.96
C THR A 101 -15.92 1.69 -27.08
N ILE A 102 -17.02 1.68 -26.33
CA ILE A 102 -17.94 2.81 -26.17
C ILE A 102 -17.73 3.34 -24.76
N LYS A 103 -17.29 4.59 -24.63
CA LYS A 103 -16.92 5.20 -23.35
C LYS A 103 -17.50 6.59 -23.20
N SER A 104 -17.84 6.97 -21.98
CA SER A 104 -18.41 8.27 -21.63
C SER A 104 -17.41 9.41 -21.55
N GLY A 105 -16.11 9.11 -21.61
CA GLY A 105 -15.03 10.10 -21.54
C GLY A 105 -13.73 9.53 -22.08
N GLU A 106 -12.85 10.42 -22.52
CA GLU A 106 -11.62 10.07 -23.24
C GLU A 106 -10.74 9.07 -22.49
N HIS A 107 -10.57 9.27 -21.19
CA HIS A 107 -9.65 8.47 -20.35
C HIS A 107 -10.35 7.41 -19.52
N LYS A 108 -11.64 7.09 -19.81
CA LYS A 108 -12.40 6.11 -19.02
C LYS A 108 -11.81 4.70 -19.09
N ASP A 109 -11.10 4.41 -20.15
CA ASP A 109 -10.42 3.15 -20.41
C ASP A 109 -8.89 3.24 -20.19
N ILE A 110 -8.45 4.12 -19.30
CA ILE A 110 -7.05 4.17 -18.88
C ILE A 110 -6.59 2.79 -18.40
N MET A 111 -5.36 2.39 -18.77
CA MET A 111 -4.83 1.04 -18.58
C MET A 111 -5.59 -0.06 -19.34
N SER A 112 -6.35 0.27 -20.39
CA SER A 112 -6.91 -0.75 -21.26
C SER A 112 -5.79 -1.66 -21.80
N PRO A 113 -5.95 -2.99 -21.72
CA PRO A 113 -4.95 -3.91 -22.28
C PRO A 113 -4.99 -3.99 -23.80
N THR A 114 -5.98 -3.36 -24.44
CA THR A 114 -6.25 -3.49 -25.89
C THR A 114 -5.74 -2.33 -26.72
N ARG A 115 -5.15 -1.33 -26.08
CA ARG A 115 -4.48 -0.21 -26.72
C ARG A 115 -3.30 0.30 -25.88
N PRO A 116 -2.30 0.93 -26.49
CA PRO A 116 -1.27 1.66 -25.77
C PRO A 116 -1.87 2.78 -24.91
N MET A 117 -1.23 3.07 -23.79
CA MET A 117 -1.51 4.30 -23.04
C MET A 117 -1.01 5.52 -23.80
N THR A 118 -1.70 6.64 -23.62
CA THR A 118 -1.20 7.94 -24.08
C THR A 118 -0.14 8.47 -23.10
N GLU A 119 0.72 9.37 -23.54
CA GLU A 119 1.73 10.05 -22.70
C GLU A 119 1.07 10.76 -21.51
N TRP A 120 -0.11 11.33 -21.72
CA TRP A 120 -0.87 11.98 -20.66
C TRP A 120 -1.34 10.98 -19.60
N GLU A 121 -1.88 9.82 -20.02
CA GLU A 121 -2.33 8.74 -19.13
C GLU A 121 -1.16 8.18 -18.31
N GLU A 122 -0.01 7.94 -18.95
CA GLU A 122 1.20 7.51 -18.27
C GLU A 122 1.67 8.53 -17.23
N SER A 123 1.70 9.81 -17.62
CA SER A 123 2.07 10.91 -16.72
C SER A 123 1.13 11.02 -15.52
N LEU A 124 -0.18 10.84 -15.74
CA LEU A 124 -1.18 10.85 -14.66
C LEU A 124 -0.94 9.71 -13.68
N LEU A 125 -0.80 8.47 -14.16
CA LEU A 125 -0.55 7.30 -13.31
C LEU A 125 0.76 7.42 -12.56
N LYS A 126 1.82 7.91 -13.21
CA LYS A 126 3.12 8.15 -12.57
C LYS A 126 3.01 9.14 -11.40
N ARG A 127 2.29 10.25 -11.57
CA ARG A 127 2.06 11.20 -10.48
C ARG A 127 1.30 10.53 -9.33
N THR A 128 0.23 9.78 -9.62
CA THR A 128 -0.54 9.06 -8.60
C THR A 128 0.33 8.08 -7.80
N VAL A 129 1.23 7.35 -8.47
CA VAL A 129 2.17 6.43 -7.82
C VAL A 129 3.17 7.20 -6.94
N LEU A 130 3.70 8.31 -7.44
CA LEU A 130 4.65 9.14 -6.67
C LEU A 130 4.00 9.78 -5.45
N ASP A 131 2.79 10.31 -5.58
CA ASP A 131 2.06 10.88 -4.45
C ASP A 131 1.82 9.84 -3.33
N ALA A 132 1.42 8.62 -3.72
CA ALA A 132 1.23 7.54 -2.75
C ALA A 132 2.57 7.08 -2.11
N TYR A 133 3.66 7.08 -2.89
CA TYR A 133 5.00 6.79 -2.38
C TYR A 133 5.49 7.85 -1.40
N GLU A 134 5.28 9.13 -1.71
CA GLU A 134 5.64 10.23 -0.81
C GLU A 134 4.90 10.14 0.52
N GLN A 135 3.59 9.83 0.49
CA GLN A 135 2.81 9.58 1.71
C GLN A 135 3.38 8.40 2.52
N PHE A 136 3.84 7.34 1.85
CA PHE A 136 4.47 6.21 2.53
C PHE A 136 5.77 6.64 3.22
N CYS A 137 6.66 7.32 2.50
CA CYS A 137 7.91 7.85 3.05
C CYS A 137 7.65 8.79 4.23
N GLN A 138 6.71 9.72 4.08
CA GLN A 138 6.36 10.67 5.13
C GLN A 138 5.90 9.96 6.41
N THR A 139 5.05 8.94 6.28
CA THR A 139 4.60 8.12 7.42
C THR A 139 5.77 7.48 8.16
N ILE A 140 6.76 6.92 7.43
CA ILE A 140 7.95 6.33 8.05
C ILE A 140 8.78 7.39 8.79
N ILE A 141 9.02 8.53 8.15
CA ILE A 141 9.79 9.64 8.72
C ILE A 141 9.16 10.09 10.04
N GLU A 142 7.85 10.32 10.05
CA GLU A 142 7.11 10.79 11.22
C GLU A 142 7.10 9.77 12.37
N GLU A 143 6.83 8.50 12.05
CA GLU A 143 6.66 7.46 13.07
C GLU A 143 7.98 6.90 13.59
N ARG A 144 9.05 6.95 12.80
CA ARG A 144 10.37 6.38 13.15
C ARG A 144 11.44 7.43 13.38
N LYS A 145 11.13 8.71 13.08
CA LYS A 145 12.07 9.84 13.25
C LYS A 145 13.39 9.60 12.52
N VAL A 146 13.31 8.99 11.34
CA VAL A 146 14.46 8.74 10.46
C VAL A 146 14.62 9.88 9.46
N SER A 147 15.85 10.11 9.00
CA SER A 147 16.05 11.11 7.96
C SER A 147 15.59 10.58 6.58
N PRO A 148 15.13 11.45 5.67
CA PRO A 148 14.71 11.05 4.31
C PRO A 148 15.81 10.32 3.51
N GLU A 149 17.07 10.56 3.84
CA GLU A 149 18.23 9.94 3.17
C GLU A 149 18.30 8.42 3.38
N HIS A 150 17.73 7.91 4.46
CA HIS A 150 17.68 6.47 4.76
C HIS A 150 16.59 5.72 3.98
N LEU A 151 15.74 6.43 3.22
CA LEU A 151 14.64 5.85 2.46
C LEU A 151 14.91 5.74 0.95
N LYS A 152 16.14 6.05 0.53
CA LYS A 152 16.58 6.00 -0.88
C LYS A 152 17.29 4.70 -1.21
#